data_9c9cf831769cfcf19ba756229097f441
#
_entry.id   9c9cf831769cfcf19ba756229097f441
#
_cell.length_a   1.000
_cell.length_b   1.000
_cell.length_c   1.000
_cell.angle_alpha   90.00
_cell.angle_beta   90.00
_cell.angle_gamma   90.00
#
_symmetry.space_group_name_H-M   'P 1'
#
loop_
_entity.id
_entity.type
_entity.pdbx_description
1 polymer ?
#
loop_
_entity_poly.entity_id
_entity_poly.type
_entity_poly.pdbx_seq_one_letter_code
_entity_poly.pdbx_strand_id
1 'polypeptide(L)'
;MTHFPQPHPTRRAPRVQLGGSVLAAIRFDDGQRSRAKLYSVSVTGGLLKLAKALGEGDFVEIGFQTKVGTVIGMAEMLSPLGKATDGVLQPFRFIALGDDDHRNLRMAVQSVADHKFLGTSARPIVAPKTL
;
A
#
# COMPACT_ATOMS: atom_id res chain seq x y z
N MET A 1 2.84 17.82 -28.73
CA MET A 1 2.71 17.47 -28.24
C MET A 1 2.76 17.16 -27.60
N THR A 2 2.60 16.98 -27.57
CA THR A 2 2.62 16.62 -26.77
C THR A 2 2.72 15.92 -26.17
N HIS A 3 2.81 15.83 -26.09
CA HIS A 3 2.89 15.14 -25.41
C HIS A 3 3.07 14.56 -24.73
N PHE A 4 3.14 14.43 -24.76
CA PHE A 4 3.20 13.95 -23.90
C PHE A 4 3.22 13.16 -23.57
N PRO A 5 3.20 13.05 -23.57
CA PRO A 5 3.32 12.23 -23.03
C PRO A 5 3.26 11.43 -22.68
N GLN A 6 3.26 11.25 -22.82
CA GLN A 6 3.09 10.47 -22.33
C GLN A 6 3.03 9.67 -22.08
N PRO A 7 2.63 10.12 -22.16
CA PRO A 7 2.67 9.10 -21.36
C PRO A 7 2.88 7.92 -21.71
N HIS A 8 3.35 7.69 -21.41
CA HIS A 8 3.49 6.36 -21.87
C HIS A 8 2.55 5.40 -21.25
N PRO A 9 1.75 4.66 -21.99
CA PRO A 9 0.81 3.71 -21.42
C PRO A 9 1.49 2.59 -20.65
N THR A 10 2.70 2.24 -21.01
CA THR A 10 3.42 1.19 -20.30
C THR A 10 4.17 1.68 -19.11
N ARG A 11 4.21 2.98 -18.94
CA ARG A 11 4.97 3.54 -17.83
C ARG A 11 4.08 3.68 -16.62
N ARG A 12 4.26 2.79 -15.70
CA ARG A 12 3.54 2.83 -14.44
C ARG A 12 4.38 3.43 -13.36
N ALA A 13 3.74 3.89 -12.31
CA ALA A 13 4.46 4.26 -11.09
C ALA A 13 5.22 3.04 -10.58
N PRO A 14 6.43 3.23 -10.07
CA PRO A 14 7.18 2.11 -9.51
C PRO A 14 6.38 1.40 -8.43
N ARG A 15 6.44 0.09 -8.43
CA ARG A 15 5.70 -0.75 -7.50
C ARG A 15 6.66 -1.63 -6.74
N VAL A 16 6.48 -1.66 -5.42
CA VAL A 16 7.28 -2.51 -4.54
C VAL A 16 6.49 -3.75 -4.20
N GLN A 17 7.10 -4.91 -4.35
CA GLN A 17 6.51 -6.19 -3.98
C GLN A 17 6.92 -6.51 -2.55
N LEU A 18 5.92 -6.66 -1.69
CA LEU A 18 6.15 -6.85 -0.25
C LEU A 18 5.79 -8.24 0.22
N GLY A 19 5.03 -9.00 -0.59
CA GLY A 19 4.70 -10.38 -0.28
C GLY A 19 3.90 -10.56 1.00
N GLY A 20 3.24 -9.51 1.47
CA GLY A 20 2.45 -9.60 2.70
C GLY A 20 3.25 -9.42 3.96
N SER A 21 4.49 -8.95 3.86
CA SER A 21 5.33 -8.76 5.04
C SER A 21 4.99 -7.50 5.83
N VAL A 22 4.16 -6.62 5.29
CA VAL A 22 3.80 -5.35 5.92
C VAL A 22 2.32 -5.38 6.22
N LEU A 23 1.94 -5.02 7.45
CA LEU A 23 0.53 -4.90 7.80
C LEU A 23 0.03 -3.50 7.47
N ALA A 24 -1.19 -3.46 6.97
CA ALA A 24 -1.90 -2.22 6.76
C ALA A 24 -3.09 -2.17 7.71
N ALA A 25 -3.35 -1.00 8.26
CA ALA A 25 -4.54 -0.75 9.05
C ALA A 25 -5.60 -0.20 8.10
N ILE A 26 -6.81 -0.74 8.20
CA ILE A 26 -7.94 -0.31 7.40
C ILE A 26 -8.95 0.32 8.33
N ARG A 27 -9.41 1.51 8.00
CA ARG A 27 -10.49 2.15 8.76
C ARG A 27 -11.62 2.47 7.81
N PHE A 28 -12.81 2.02 8.18
CA PHE A 28 -14.02 2.25 7.41
C PHE A 28 -14.68 3.55 7.79
N ASP A 29 -15.59 4.02 6.97
CA ASP A 29 -16.27 5.29 7.20
C ASP A 29 -17.16 5.27 8.46
N ASP A 30 -17.57 4.10 8.92
CA ASP A 30 -18.33 3.97 10.16
C ASP A 30 -17.44 3.90 11.40
N GLY A 31 -16.13 4.05 11.22
CA GLY A 31 -15.16 4.02 12.31
C GLY A 31 -14.63 2.65 12.66
N GLN A 32 -15.18 1.61 12.10
CA GLN A 32 -14.67 0.27 12.34
C GLN A 32 -13.29 0.10 11.73
N ARG A 33 -12.51 -0.80 12.29
CA ARG A 33 -11.13 -1.03 11.90
C ARG A 33 -10.91 -2.48 11.56
N SER A 34 -9.97 -2.71 10.65
CA SER A 34 -9.56 -4.04 10.28
C SER A 34 -8.08 -4.00 9.91
N ARG A 35 -7.54 -5.15 9.62
CA ARG A 35 -6.14 -5.27 9.19
C ARG A 35 -6.08 -6.03 7.89
N ALA A 36 -5.03 -5.75 7.15
CA ALA A 36 -4.76 -6.44 5.90
C ALA A 36 -3.26 -6.59 5.76
N LYS A 37 -2.85 -7.46 4.87
CA LYS A 37 -1.43 -7.57 4.49
C LYS A 37 -1.23 -6.82 3.20
N LEU A 38 -0.20 -5.99 3.18
CA LEU A 38 0.13 -5.22 2.00
C LEU A 38 1.06 -6.05 1.13
N TYR A 39 0.56 -6.45 -0.04
CA TYR A 39 1.32 -7.31 -0.94
C TYR A 39 2.17 -6.51 -1.91
N SER A 40 1.64 -5.40 -2.38
CA SER A 40 2.41 -4.50 -3.22
C SER A 40 1.87 -3.09 -3.06
N VAL A 41 2.69 -2.11 -3.37
CA VAL A 41 2.27 -0.72 -3.27
C VAL A 41 3.07 0.13 -4.24
N SER A 42 2.41 1.15 -4.77
CA SER A 42 3.01 2.22 -5.53
C SER A 42 2.38 3.53 -5.04
N VAL A 43 2.83 4.65 -5.59
CA VAL A 43 2.26 5.94 -5.20
C VAL A 43 0.80 6.10 -5.64
N THR A 44 0.31 5.24 -6.52
CA THR A 44 -1.07 5.31 -7.01
C THR A 44 -2.00 4.30 -6.36
N GLY A 45 -1.46 3.29 -5.67
CA GLY A 45 -2.29 2.27 -5.05
C GLY A 45 -1.51 1.02 -4.78
N GLY A 46 -2.20 -0.11 -4.66
CA GLY A 46 -1.52 -1.35 -4.35
C GLY A 46 -2.45 -2.54 -4.33
N LEU A 47 -1.97 -3.60 -3.67
CA LEU A 47 -2.67 -4.86 -3.56
C LEU A 47 -2.66 -5.29 -2.10
N LEU A 48 -3.84 -5.57 -1.58
CA LEU A 48 -4.02 -6.04 -0.21
C LEU A 48 -4.45 -7.49 -0.22
N LYS A 49 -4.08 -8.21 0.83
CA LYS A 49 -4.69 -9.48 1.15
C LYS A 49 -5.57 -9.29 2.37
N LEU A 50 -6.86 -9.61 2.20
CA LEU A 50 -7.89 -9.41 3.20
C LEU A 50 -8.49 -10.75 3.58
N ALA A 51 -9.03 -10.85 4.80
CA ALA A 51 -9.78 -12.04 5.19
C ALA A 51 -11.05 -12.18 4.36
N LYS A 52 -11.71 -11.06 4.08
CA LYS A 52 -12.90 -11.00 3.25
C LYS A 52 -12.78 -9.84 2.28
N ALA A 53 -13.28 -10.03 1.08
CA ALA A 53 -13.31 -8.96 0.09
C ALA A 53 -14.17 -7.81 0.58
N LEU A 54 -13.72 -6.60 0.28
CA LEU A 54 -14.51 -5.39 0.44
C LEU A 54 -15.28 -5.13 -0.85
N GLY A 55 -16.31 -4.31 -0.78
CA GLY A 55 -17.07 -3.97 -1.98
C GLY A 55 -16.24 -3.17 -2.95
N GLU A 56 -16.37 -3.48 -4.23
CA GLU A 56 -15.77 -2.66 -5.26
C GLU A 56 -16.37 -1.26 -5.17
N GLY A 57 -15.49 -0.25 -5.16
CA GLY A 57 -15.92 1.13 -5.02
C GLY A 57 -16.02 1.61 -3.57
N ASP A 58 -15.83 0.74 -2.60
CA ASP A 58 -15.79 1.18 -1.20
C ASP A 58 -14.59 2.07 -0.96
N PHE A 59 -14.79 3.11 -0.17
CA PHE A 59 -13.72 4.00 0.25
C PHE A 59 -13.31 3.65 1.67
N VAL A 60 -12.02 3.51 1.88
CA VAL A 60 -11.47 3.21 3.20
C VAL A 60 -10.19 4.02 3.39
N GLU A 61 -9.83 4.21 4.66
CA GLU A 61 -8.54 4.78 4.98
C GLU A 61 -7.56 3.64 5.17
N ILE A 62 -6.40 3.74 4.52
CA ILE A 62 -5.35 2.72 4.61
C ILE A 62 -4.12 3.38 5.20
N GLY A 63 -3.54 2.75 6.22
CA GLY A 63 -2.34 3.25 6.84
C GLY A 63 -1.31 2.15 7.02
N PHE A 64 -0.05 2.50 6.86
CA PHE A 64 1.06 1.57 7.09
C PHE A 64 2.33 2.37 7.40
N GLN A 65 3.34 1.66 7.88
CA GLN A 65 4.58 2.30 8.30
C GLN A 65 5.68 2.07 7.28
N THR A 66 6.47 3.10 7.04
CA THR A 66 7.71 2.99 6.29
C THR A 66 8.84 3.49 7.16
N LYS A 67 10.07 3.27 6.72
CA LYS A 67 11.24 3.77 7.47
C LYS A 67 11.34 5.28 7.48
N VAL A 68 10.67 5.94 6.53
CA VAL A 68 10.71 7.40 6.45
C VAL A 68 9.47 8.04 7.06
N GLY A 69 8.52 7.24 7.53
CA GLY A 69 7.35 7.75 8.21
C GLY A 69 6.09 6.96 7.91
N THR A 70 5.03 7.36 8.55
CA THR A 70 3.71 6.76 8.36
C THR A 70 3.11 7.25 7.05
N VAL A 71 2.39 6.35 6.38
CA VAL A 71 1.59 6.70 5.22
C VAL A 71 0.14 6.39 5.55
N ILE A 72 -0.71 7.39 5.46
CA ILE A 72 -2.16 7.23 5.64
C ILE A 72 -2.82 7.90 4.46
N GLY A 73 -3.70 7.20 3.79
CA GLY A 73 -4.39 7.75 2.64
C GLY A 73 -5.78 7.18 2.50
N MET A 74 -6.61 7.92 1.79
CA MET A 74 -7.94 7.44 1.43
C MET A 74 -7.82 6.66 0.14
N ALA A 75 -8.44 5.49 0.11
CA ALA A 75 -8.35 4.60 -1.03
C ALA A 75 -9.72 4.12 -1.46
N GLU A 76 -9.82 3.83 -2.74
CA GLU A 76 -10.99 3.19 -3.32
C GLU A 76 -10.63 1.74 -3.58
N MET A 77 -11.47 0.82 -3.10
CA MET A 77 -11.26 -0.60 -3.35
C MET A 77 -11.73 -0.94 -4.74
N LEU A 78 -10.89 -1.69 -5.45
CA LEU A 78 -11.19 -2.11 -6.80
C LEU A 78 -11.71 -3.55 -6.77
N SER A 79 -12.01 -4.10 -7.94
CA SER A 79 -12.57 -5.44 -8.03
C SER A 79 -11.56 -6.47 -7.50
N PRO A 80 -11.99 -7.42 -6.64
CA PRO A 80 -11.07 -8.45 -6.16
C PRO A 80 -10.50 -9.25 -7.31
N LEU A 81 -9.21 -9.60 -7.20
CA LEU A 81 -8.55 -10.39 -8.23
C LEU A 81 -8.87 -11.87 -8.11
N GLY A 82 -9.10 -12.34 -6.88
CA GLY A 82 -9.36 -13.73 -6.66
C GLY A 82 -9.02 -14.12 -5.24
N LYS A 83 -9.26 -15.39 -4.93
CA LYS A 83 -9.01 -15.90 -3.59
C LYS A 83 -7.55 -16.34 -3.47
N ALA A 84 -6.96 -16.05 -2.33
CA ALA A 84 -5.72 -16.65 -1.92
C ALA A 84 -6.03 -17.83 -1.00
N THR A 85 -5.00 -18.52 -0.55
CA THR A 85 -5.18 -19.70 0.29
C THR A 85 -6.00 -19.40 1.55
N ASP A 86 -5.78 -18.22 2.14
CA ASP A 86 -6.40 -17.86 3.41
C ASP A 86 -6.96 -16.45 3.36
N GLY A 87 -7.52 -16.05 2.22
CA GLY A 87 -8.09 -14.73 2.10
C GLY A 87 -8.34 -14.35 0.65
N VAL A 88 -8.42 -13.05 0.42
CA VAL A 88 -8.76 -12.49 -0.89
C VAL A 88 -7.72 -11.45 -1.24
N LEU A 89 -7.24 -11.48 -2.47
CA LEU A 89 -6.37 -10.44 -3.00
C LEU A 89 -7.24 -9.37 -3.64
N GLN A 90 -7.09 -8.14 -3.19
CA GLN A 90 -7.92 -7.05 -3.69
C GLN A 90 -7.07 -5.81 -3.91
N PRO A 91 -7.09 -5.27 -5.13
CA PRO A 91 -6.37 -4.04 -5.41
C PRO A 91 -7.12 -2.83 -4.89
N PHE A 92 -6.36 -1.77 -4.67
CA PHE A 92 -6.91 -0.49 -4.28
C PHE A 92 -6.16 0.60 -5.01
N ARG A 93 -6.77 1.78 -5.08
CA ARG A 93 -6.08 2.94 -5.59
C ARG A 93 -6.26 4.09 -4.61
N PHE A 94 -5.19 4.85 -4.41
CA PHE A 94 -5.27 6.03 -3.58
C PHE A 94 -6.07 7.11 -4.31
N ILE A 95 -7.00 7.73 -3.59
CA ILE A 95 -7.77 8.86 -4.11
C ILE A 95 -7.40 10.15 -3.40
N ALA A 96 -6.77 10.05 -2.24
CA ALA A 96 -6.30 11.23 -1.52
C ALA A 96 -5.15 10.82 -0.60
N LEU A 97 -4.05 11.55 -0.71
CA LEU A 97 -2.89 11.42 0.16
C LEU A 97 -2.48 12.83 0.57
N GLY A 98 -2.24 13.01 1.87
CA GLY A 98 -1.65 14.26 2.31
C GLY A 98 -0.24 14.43 1.75
N ASP A 99 0.26 15.67 1.78
CA ASP A 99 1.57 15.95 1.21
C ASP A 99 2.68 15.14 1.87
N ASP A 100 2.65 15.04 3.20
CA ASP A 100 3.66 14.27 3.91
C ASP A 100 3.52 12.78 3.62
N ASP A 101 2.28 12.28 3.58
CA ASP A 101 2.04 10.89 3.26
C ASP A 101 2.53 10.54 1.87
N HIS A 102 2.23 11.40 0.92
CA HIS A 102 2.67 11.18 -0.46
C HIS A 102 4.18 11.18 -0.55
N ARG A 103 4.83 12.12 0.13
CA ARG A 103 6.29 12.19 0.13
C ARG A 103 6.89 10.94 0.75
N ASN A 104 6.37 10.52 1.91
CA ASN A 104 6.87 9.31 2.57
C ASN A 104 6.70 8.09 1.68
N LEU A 105 5.55 7.96 1.06
CA LEU A 105 5.29 6.83 0.18
C LEU A 105 6.22 6.85 -1.03
N ARG A 106 6.36 8.01 -1.66
CA ARG A 106 7.23 8.13 -2.84
C ARG A 106 8.67 7.77 -2.50
N MET A 107 9.17 8.28 -1.38
CA MET A 107 10.53 7.96 -0.97
C MET A 107 10.71 6.48 -0.67
N ALA A 108 9.73 5.87 -0.02
CA ALA A 108 9.82 4.45 0.30
C ALA A 108 9.80 3.59 -0.95
N VAL A 109 8.96 3.94 -1.92
CA VAL A 109 8.83 3.17 -3.16
C VAL A 109 10.06 3.33 -4.03
N GLN A 110 10.65 4.52 -4.07
CA GLN A 110 11.82 4.77 -4.91
C GLN A 110 13.06 4.06 -4.40
N SER A 111 13.08 3.66 -3.15
CA SER A 111 14.24 3.01 -2.55
C SER A 111 13.99 1.52 -2.37
N VAL A 112 13.57 0.87 -3.43
CA VAL A 112 13.17 -0.53 -3.38
C VAL A 112 14.27 -1.41 -2.80
N ALA A 113 15.51 -1.16 -3.20
CA ALA A 113 16.64 -1.99 -2.76
C ALA A 113 16.92 -1.85 -1.27
N ASP A 114 16.47 -0.76 -0.68
CA ASP A 114 16.73 -0.49 0.74
C ASP A 114 15.61 -1.00 1.63
N HIS A 115 14.55 -1.54 1.07
CA HIS A 115 13.43 -2.10 1.84
C HIS A 115 12.91 -1.11 2.87
N LYS A 116 12.42 0.02 2.40
CA LYS A 116 12.00 1.11 3.26
C LYS A 116 10.71 0.88 4.02
N PHE A 117 10.10 -0.28 3.87
CA PHE A 117 8.85 -0.59 4.54
C PHE A 117 9.11 -1.43 5.78
N LEU A 118 8.35 -1.15 6.84
CA LEU A 118 8.47 -1.87 8.09
C LEU A 118 7.49 -3.02 8.13
N GLY A 119 8.02 -4.21 8.32
CA GLY A 119 7.20 -5.40 8.44
C GLY A 119 6.68 -5.57 9.85
N THR A 120 5.75 -6.47 9.98
CA THR A 120 5.13 -6.76 11.26
C THR A 120 6.02 -7.58 12.16
N SER A 121 6.89 -8.38 11.56
CA SER A 121 7.73 -9.29 12.31
C SER A 121 9.10 -8.72 12.59
N ALA A 122 9.35 -7.65 12.23
CA ALA A 122 10.63 -7.11 12.19
C ALA A 122 11.28 -6.78 13.45
N ARG A 123 11.34 -7.31 13.37
CA ARG A 123 11.79 -7.03 14.10
C ARG A 123 12.75 -6.52 14.08
N PRO A 124 12.62 -6.55 13.93
CA PRO A 124 13.26 -6.03 14.00
C PRO A 124 14.06 -5.64 13.92
N ILE A 125 14.08 -5.95 13.66
CA ILE A 125 14.60 -5.63 13.81
C ILE A 125 15.37 -5.29 13.89
N VAL A 126 15.56 -5.69 13.75
CA VAL A 126 16.10 -5.31 14.03
C VAL A 126 16.78 -4.80 14.13
N ALA A 127 16.87 -5.11 14.05
CA ALA A 127 17.34 -4.54 14.25
C ALA A 127 18.05 -4.11 14.40
N PRO A 128 18.26 -4.14 14.41
CA PRO A 128 18.85 -3.62 14.54
C PRO A 128 19.54 -3.31 14.59
N LYS A 129 19.74 -3.44 14.22
CA LYS A 129 20.25 -3.04 14.36
C LYS A 129 20.73 -2.33 14.47
N THR A 130 20.55 -2.60 14.39
CA THR A 130 20.81 -1.94 14.60
C THR A 130 21.25 -1.38 14.83
N LEU A 131 21.28 -1.74 14.51
CA LEU A 131 21.50 -1.18 14.96
C LEU A 131 21.88 -0.75 15.13
#